data_180a18f297765e2b823e71045571fc89
#
_entry.id   180a18f297765e2b823e71045571fc89
#
_cell.length_a   1.000
_cell.length_b   1.000
_cell.length_c   1.000
_cell.angle_alpha   90.00
_cell.angle_beta   90.00
_cell.angle_gamma   90.00
#
_symmetry.space_group_name_H-M   'P 1'
#
loop_
_entity.id
_entity.type
_entity.pdbx_description
1 polymer ?
#
loop_
_entity_poly.entity_id
_entity_poly.type
_entity_poly.pdbx_seq_one_letter_code
_entity_poly.pdbx_strand_id
1 'polypeptide(L)'
;QLLSDKMSHAYLFTGSRGTGKTSCAKILSKAVNCLNPENGNPCNRCSACRSIDDGSCMDVLEIDAASNNGVDHVRDLRDDAVYTPSQVAKRVYIIDEVHMLSISAFNALLKIIEEPPEHLLFILATTELHKVPATILSRCQRFSFRRISQEDIAARLQYVAYQENIDLDDGAARVIARLADGGMRDGLSLLDQCASA
;
A
#
# COMPACT_ATOMS: atom_id res chain seq x y z
N GLN A 1 1.94 9.87 -14.50
CA GLN A 1 2.88 10.53 -13.58
C GLN A 1 4.24 9.86 -13.58
N LEU A 2 4.32 8.54 -13.40
CA LEU A 2 5.57 7.77 -13.52
C LEU A 2 6.29 7.98 -14.88
N LEU A 3 5.52 8.24 -15.95
CA LEU A 3 6.05 8.49 -17.29
C LEU A 3 6.36 9.97 -17.57
N SER A 4 5.90 10.89 -16.71
CA SER A 4 5.96 12.34 -16.97
C SER A 4 6.92 13.11 -16.06
N ASP A 5 7.71 12.44 -15.26
CA ASP A 5 8.66 13.00 -14.27
C ASP A 5 8.03 14.00 -13.26
N LYS A 6 6.69 13.97 -13.15
CA LYS A 6 5.90 14.81 -12.23
C LYS A 6 5.31 13.98 -11.12
N MET A 7 6.19 13.37 -10.32
CA MET A 7 5.75 12.61 -9.15
C MET A 7 5.50 13.55 -7.96
N SER A 8 4.41 13.29 -7.24
CA SER A 8 4.19 13.89 -5.93
C SER A 8 5.10 13.22 -4.90
N HIS A 9 5.50 13.98 -3.88
CA HIS A 9 6.26 13.44 -2.74
C HIS A 9 5.37 12.72 -1.72
N ALA A 10 4.05 12.88 -1.79
CA ALA A 10 3.10 12.23 -0.90
C ALA A 10 1.83 11.80 -1.63
N TYR A 11 1.46 10.55 -1.42
CA TYR A 11 0.23 9.93 -1.91
C TYR A 11 -0.64 9.49 -0.75
N LEU A 12 -1.95 9.61 -0.91
CA LEU A 12 -2.92 9.12 0.06
C LEU A 12 -3.91 8.18 -0.62
N PHE A 13 -3.87 6.91 -0.24
CA PHE A 13 -4.77 5.86 -0.71
C PHE A 13 -5.92 5.70 0.27
N THR A 14 -7.15 5.87 -0.20
CA THR A 14 -8.36 5.82 0.61
C THR A 14 -9.30 4.73 0.10
N GLY A 15 -10.03 4.08 0.98
CA GLY A 15 -11.02 3.06 0.61
C GLY A 15 -11.17 1.97 1.65
N SER A 16 -12.16 1.10 1.47
CA SER A 16 -12.47 0.01 2.39
C SER A 16 -11.30 -0.94 2.60
N ARG A 17 -11.34 -1.73 3.67
CA ARG A 17 -10.36 -2.79 3.92
C ARG A 17 -10.37 -3.81 2.77
N GLY A 18 -9.22 -4.40 2.48
CA GLY A 18 -9.10 -5.48 1.49
C GLY A 18 -9.19 -5.05 0.03
N THR A 19 -9.25 -3.74 -0.29
CA THR A 19 -9.34 -3.23 -1.67
C THR A 19 -7.99 -3.08 -2.38
N GLY A 20 -6.87 -3.49 -1.75
CA GLY A 20 -5.55 -3.51 -2.37
C GLY A 20 -4.70 -2.24 -2.16
N LYS A 21 -5.04 -1.36 -1.21
CA LYS A 21 -4.27 -0.13 -0.94
C LYS A 21 -2.79 -0.39 -0.68
N THR A 22 -2.47 -1.27 0.28
CA THR A 22 -1.09 -1.61 0.64
C THR A 22 -0.37 -2.36 -0.47
N SER A 23 -1.07 -3.23 -1.20
CA SER A 23 -0.52 -3.91 -2.39
C SER A 23 -0.14 -2.91 -3.48
N CYS A 24 -1.01 -1.93 -3.77
CA CYS A 24 -0.70 -0.86 -4.72
C CYS A 24 0.43 0.05 -4.22
N ALA A 25 0.55 0.29 -2.90
CA ALA A 25 1.67 1.02 -2.33
C ALA A 25 3.00 0.31 -2.59
N LYS A 26 3.05 -1.01 -2.41
CA LYS A 26 4.25 -1.82 -2.74
C LYS A 26 4.57 -1.79 -4.24
N ILE A 27 3.55 -1.91 -5.09
CA ILE A 27 3.74 -1.81 -6.56
C ILE A 27 4.29 -0.43 -6.94
N LEU A 28 3.76 0.66 -6.36
CA LEU A 28 4.27 2.01 -6.61
C LEU A 28 5.71 2.16 -6.11
N SER A 29 6.04 1.62 -4.93
CA SER A 29 7.40 1.62 -4.38
C SER A 29 8.39 0.89 -5.29
N LYS A 30 7.96 -0.24 -5.88
CA LYS A 30 8.76 -0.94 -6.90
C LYS A 30 8.89 -0.14 -8.19
N ALA A 31 7.81 0.48 -8.65
CA ALA A 31 7.79 1.22 -9.93
C ALA A 31 8.74 2.42 -9.90
N VAL A 32 8.81 3.17 -8.79
CA VAL A 32 9.70 4.33 -8.63
C VAL A 32 11.17 3.95 -8.44
N ASN A 33 11.43 2.72 -8.02
CA ASN A 33 12.76 2.19 -7.71
C ASN A 33 13.24 1.14 -8.73
N CYS A 34 12.42 0.82 -9.72
CA CYS A 34 12.73 -0.22 -10.69
C CYS A 34 13.90 0.19 -11.59
N LEU A 35 14.90 -0.69 -11.75
CA LEU A 35 16.04 -0.44 -12.62
C LEU A 35 15.70 -0.54 -14.12
N ASN A 36 14.63 -1.26 -14.46
CA ASN A 36 14.18 -1.49 -15.84
C ASN A 36 12.64 -1.40 -15.92
N PRO A 37 12.05 -0.19 -15.72
CA PRO A 37 10.60 -0.05 -15.77
C PRO A 37 10.08 -0.20 -17.21
N GLU A 38 8.94 -0.86 -17.36
CA GLU A 38 8.27 -1.04 -18.65
C GLU A 38 6.94 -0.25 -18.63
N ASN A 39 6.86 0.84 -19.39
CA ASN A 39 5.68 1.73 -19.42
C ASN A 39 5.20 2.19 -18.01
N GLY A 40 6.14 2.47 -17.10
CA GLY A 40 5.83 2.85 -15.73
C GLY A 40 5.51 1.69 -14.78
N ASN A 41 5.52 0.45 -15.26
CA ASN A 41 5.33 -0.74 -14.43
C ASN A 41 6.69 -1.28 -13.94
N PRO A 42 6.75 -1.84 -12.72
CA PRO A 42 7.96 -2.48 -12.24
C PRO A 42 8.21 -3.79 -13.00
N CYS A 43 9.48 -4.07 -13.30
CA CYS A 43 9.84 -5.30 -14.02
C CYS A 43 9.74 -6.59 -13.18
N ASN A 44 9.58 -6.49 -11.86
CA ASN A 44 9.48 -7.56 -10.87
C ASN A 44 10.66 -8.57 -10.83
N ARG A 45 11.76 -8.29 -11.53
CA ARG A 45 12.92 -9.20 -11.66
C ARG A 45 14.28 -8.58 -11.33
N CYS A 46 14.39 -7.24 -11.29
CA CYS A 46 15.64 -6.58 -10.88
C CYS A 46 15.85 -6.67 -9.36
N SER A 47 17.06 -6.36 -8.89
CA SER A 47 17.40 -6.43 -7.47
C SER A 47 16.49 -5.55 -6.61
N ALA A 48 16.22 -4.31 -7.04
CA ALA A 48 15.31 -3.41 -6.32
C ALA A 48 13.89 -3.98 -6.21
N CYS A 49 13.31 -4.51 -7.30
CA CYS A 49 11.98 -5.11 -7.24
C CYS A 49 11.93 -6.31 -6.30
N ARG A 50 12.94 -7.19 -6.34
CA ARG A 50 13.00 -8.39 -5.49
C ARG A 50 13.15 -8.03 -4.02
N SER A 51 14.09 -7.14 -3.68
CA SER A 51 14.31 -6.73 -2.29
C SER A 51 13.10 -6.01 -1.68
N ILE A 52 12.30 -5.29 -2.48
CA ILE A 52 11.04 -4.69 -2.01
C ILE A 52 9.96 -5.77 -1.83
N ASP A 53 9.88 -6.77 -2.70
CA ASP A 53 8.90 -7.85 -2.58
C ASP A 53 9.15 -8.75 -1.38
N ASP A 54 10.40 -9.11 -1.10
CA ASP A 54 10.79 -9.96 0.03
C ASP A 54 10.97 -9.19 1.36
N GLY A 55 10.84 -7.84 1.32
CA GLY A 55 10.94 -6.98 2.50
C GLY A 55 12.37 -6.75 3.01
N SER A 56 13.39 -7.12 2.24
CA SER A 56 14.81 -6.92 2.64
C SER A 56 15.34 -5.52 2.32
N CYS A 57 14.58 -4.70 1.56
CA CYS A 57 14.96 -3.34 1.22
C CYS A 57 14.78 -2.41 2.42
N MET A 58 15.88 -1.97 3.03
CA MET A 58 15.86 -1.06 4.18
C MET A 58 15.38 0.36 3.84
N ASP A 59 15.39 0.74 2.57
CA ASP A 59 14.92 2.05 2.11
C ASP A 59 13.41 2.09 1.79
N VAL A 60 12.72 0.95 1.87
CA VAL A 60 11.26 0.87 1.70
C VAL A 60 10.65 0.26 2.97
N LEU A 61 10.08 1.12 3.81
CA LEU A 61 9.55 0.73 5.11
C LEU A 61 8.02 0.74 5.07
N GLU A 62 7.42 -0.36 5.50
CA GLU A 62 5.99 -0.50 5.74
C GLU A 62 5.70 -0.42 7.23
N ILE A 63 4.88 0.53 7.63
CA ILE A 63 4.56 0.86 9.01
C ILE A 63 3.06 0.79 9.19
N ASP A 64 2.60 -0.05 10.11
CA ASP A 64 1.22 -0.06 10.57
C ASP A 64 1.06 0.97 11.69
N ALA A 65 0.31 2.03 11.43
CA ALA A 65 0.06 3.09 12.40
C ALA A 65 -0.81 2.61 13.58
N ALA A 66 -1.54 1.50 13.46
CA ALA A 66 -2.27 0.94 14.59
C ALA A 66 -1.32 0.41 15.68
N SER A 67 -0.17 -0.14 15.27
CA SER A 67 0.87 -0.65 16.17
C SER A 67 1.93 0.40 16.52
N ASN A 68 2.10 1.44 15.66
CA ASN A 68 3.16 2.44 15.75
C ASN A 68 2.59 3.87 15.68
N ASN A 69 1.68 4.22 16.60
CA ASN A 69 0.95 5.50 16.60
C ASN A 69 1.65 6.67 17.31
N GLY A 70 2.79 6.41 17.94
CA GLY A 70 3.51 7.37 18.78
C GLY A 70 4.29 8.42 17.98
N VAL A 71 4.47 9.60 18.59
CA VAL A 71 5.24 10.70 18.00
C VAL A 71 6.71 10.36 17.83
N ASP A 72 7.29 9.58 18.73
CA ASP A 72 8.72 9.26 18.70
C ASP A 72 9.05 8.40 17.49
N HIS A 73 8.18 7.44 17.14
CA HIS A 73 8.36 6.66 15.92
C HIS A 73 8.38 7.53 14.65
N VAL A 74 7.48 8.52 14.56
CA VAL A 74 7.47 9.45 13.42
C VAL A 74 8.68 10.40 13.43
N ARG A 75 9.21 10.75 14.61
CA ARG A 75 10.47 11.51 14.72
C ARG A 75 11.67 10.71 14.24
N ASP A 76 11.73 9.43 14.58
CA ASP A 76 12.79 8.53 14.09
C ASP A 76 12.76 8.46 12.56
N LEU A 77 11.57 8.30 11.96
CA LEU A 77 11.41 8.35 10.49
C LEU A 77 11.89 9.68 9.89
N ARG A 78 11.63 10.80 10.56
CA ARG A 78 12.10 12.12 10.11
C ARG A 78 13.61 12.19 10.13
N ASP A 79 14.22 11.73 11.21
CA ASP A 79 15.67 11.81 11.40
C ASP A 79 16.40 10.87 10.42
N ASP A 80 15.81 9.71 10.11
CA ASP A 80 16.28 8.80 9.08
C ASP A 80 16.07 9.34 7.64
N ALA A 81 15.03 10.14 7.43
CA ALA A 81 14.69 10.70 6.12
C ALA A 81 15.76 11.65 5.55
N VAL A 82 16.60 12.23 6.42
CA VAL A 82 17.69 13.13 6.02
C VAL A 82 18.76 12.39 5.22
N TYR A 83 18.94 11.10 5.49
CA TYR A 83 19.97 10.29 4.83
C TYR A 83 19.47 9.81 3.46
N THR A 84 20.34 9.89 2.45
CA THR A 84 20.05 9.34 1.12
C THR A 84 19.90 7.83 1.17
N PRO A 85 19.00 7.25 0.37
CA PRO A 85 18.84 5.81 0.30
C PRO A 85 20.12 5.11 -0.18
N SER A 86 20.36 3.92 0.33
CA SER A 86 21.60 3.15 0.05
C SER A 86 21.41 2.07 -1.02
N GLN A 87 20.21 1.53 -1.16
CA GLN A 87 19.92 0.37 -2.00
C GLN A 87 19.09 0.72 -3.25
N VAL A 88 18.31 1.80 -3.19
CA VAL A 88 17.36 2.21 -4.24
C VAL A 88 17.41 3.72 -4.49
N ALA A 89 16.74 4.20 -5.53
CA ALA A 89 16.75 5.61 -5.88
C ALA A 89 15.91 6.50 -4.94
N LYS A 90 14.78 5.98 -4.46
CA LYS A 90 13.83 6.69 -3.60
C LYS A 90 13.62 5.92 -2.30
N ARG A 91 13.77 6.61 -1.17
CA ARG A 91 13.29 6.11 0.12
C ARG A 91 11.78 6.21 0.18
N VAL A 92 11.10 5.13 0.54
CA VAL A 92 9.63 5.09 0.57
C VAL A 92 9.14 4.69 1.95
N TYR A 93 8.28 5.53 2.52
CA TYR A 93 7.55 5.20 3.74
C TYR A 93 6.09 4.92 3.40
N ILE A 94 5.67 3.67 3.58
CA ILE A 94 4.29 3.23 3.47
C ILE A 94 3.71 3.23 4.89
N ILE A 95 2.75 4.11 5.16
CA ILE A 95 2.08 4.19 6.47
C ILE A 95 0.64 3.72 6.29
N ASP A 96 0.38 2.48 6.72
CA ASP A 96 -0.98 1.91 6.66
C ASP A 96 -1.79 2.34 7.89
N GLU A 97 -3.11 2.44 7.71
CA GLU A 97 -4.08 2.95 8.68
C GLU A 97 -3.64 4.25 9.35
N VAL A 98 -3.13 5.19 8.53
CA VAL A 98 -2.54 6.45 9.00
C VAL A 98 -3.45 7.26 9.94
N HIS A 99 -4.78 7.08 9.87
CA HIS A 99 -5.75 7.71 10.77
C HIS A 99 -5.59 7.29 12.25
N MET A 100 -4.83 6.23 12.52
CA MET A 100 -4.53 5.76 13.89
C MET A 100 -3.39 6.53 14.56
N LEU A 101 -2.66 7.37 13.82
CA LEU A 101 -1.60 8.20 14.39
C LEU A 101 -2.16 9.18 15.43
N SER A 102 -1.39 9.41 16.48
CA SER A 102 -1.70 10.46 17.46
C SER A 102 -1.61 11.86 16.82
N ILE A 103 -2.26 12.85 17.42
CA ILE A 103 -2.22 14.25 16.95
C ILE A 103 -0.76 14.76 16.89
N SER A 104 0.05 14.41 17.88
CA SER A 104 1.47 14.79 17.92
C SER A 104 2.28 14.10 16.82
N ALA A 105 1.96 12.85 16.47
CA ALA A 105 2.56 12.14 15.36
C ALA A 105 2.18 12.75 14.00
N PHE A 106 0.91 13.14 13.80
CA PHE A 106 0.49 13.88 12.61
C PHE A 106 1.23 15.22 12.45
N ASN A 107 1.43 15.96 13.54
CA ASN A 107 2.19 17.21 13.50
C ASN A 107 3.66 17.00 13.16
N ALA A 108 4.26 15.90 13.61
CA ALA A 108 5.62 15.54 13.24
C ALA A 108 5.70 15.13 11.75
N LEU A 109 4.75 14.33 11.28
CA LEU A 109 4.66 13.89 9.89
C LEU A 109 4.44 15.08 8.93
N LEU A 110 3.59 16.05 9.34
CA LEU A 110 3.33 17.25 8.56
C LEU A 110 4.61 18.02 8.21
N LYS A 111 5.52 18.17 9.18
CA LYS A 111 6.79 18.89 8.96
C LYS A 111 7.65 18.25 7.88
N ILE A 112 7.63 16.93 7.78
CA ILE A 112 8.40 16.20 6.75
C ILE A 112 7.70 16.32 5.38
N ILE A 113 6.36 16.27 5.36
CA ILE A 113 5.58 16.38 4.12
C ILE A 113 5.62 17.80 3.56
N GLU A 114 5.79 18.82 4.39
CA GLU A 114 5.90 20.24 3.96
C GLU A 114 7.21 20.52 3.23
N GLU A 115 8.32 19.99 3.74
CA GLU A 115 9.66 20.16 3.20
C GLU A 115 10.37 18.81 3.02
N PRO A 116 9.87 17.96 2.11
CA PRO A 116 10.42 16.63 1.93
C PRO A 116 11.77 16.67 1.21
N PRO A 117 12.76 15.85 1.62
CA PRO A 117 13.93 15.59 0.80
C PRO A 117 13.53 15.06 -0.59
N GLU A 118 14.28 15.41 -1.63
CA GLU A 118 13.96 15.00 -3.01
C GLU A 118 13.88 13.48 -3.21
N HIS A 119 14.63 12.73 -2.41
CA HIS A 119 14.68 11.26 -2.47
C HIS A 119 13.58 10.58 -1.66
N LEU A 120 12.71 11.33 -0.96
CA LEU A 120 11.69 10.75 -0.08
C LEU A 120 10.33 10.72 -0.76
N LEU A 121 9.61 9.61 -0.55
CA LEU A 121 8.25 9.38 -1.00
C LEU A 121 7.40 8.84 0.13
N PHE A 122 6.27 9.49 0.42
CA PHE A 122 5.25 8.98 1.34
C PHE A 122 4.10 8.33 0.58
N ILE A 123 3.66 7.16 1.05
CA ILE A 123 2.43 6.52 0.62
C ILE A 123 1.61 6.23 1.88
N LEU A 124 0.62 7.06 2.12
CA LEU A 124 -0.28 6.93 3.25
C LEU A 124 -1.51 6.13 2.83
N ALA A 125 -1.97 5.22 3.65
CA ALA A 125 -3.20 4.48 3.40
C ALA A 125 -4.17 4.61 4.58
N THR A 126 -5.47 4.71 4.30
CA THR A 126 -6.50 4.82 5.34
C THR A 126 -7.83 4.23 4.90
N THR A 127 -8.53 3.63 5.84
CA THR A 127 -9.94 3.25 5.70
C THR A 127 -10.88 4.38 6.12
N GLU A 128 -10.39 5.35 6.91
CA GLU A 128 -11.19 6.41 7.53
C GLU A 128 -10.66 7.81 7.17
N LEU A 129 -10.93 8.25 5.96
CA LEU A 129 -10.46 9.55 5.43
C LEU A 129 -10.83 10.74 6.33
N HIS A 130 -12.01 10.70 6.96
CA HIS A 130 -12.53 11.80 7.79
C HIS A 130 -11.72 12.02 9.08
N LYS A 131 -10.94 11.04 9.52
CA LYS A 131 -10.05 11.14 10.69
C LYS A 131 -8.66 11.70 10.35
N VAL A 132 -8.31 11.82 9.07
CA VAL A 132 -7.03 12.38 8.65
C VAL A 132 -7.12 13.91 8.62
N PRO A 133 -6.18 14.64 9.25
CA PRO A 133 -6.21 16.10 9.30
C PRO A 133 -6.20 16.75 7.90
N ALA A 134 -6.98 17.82 7.73
CA ALA A 134 -7.07 18.55 6.47
C ALA A 134 -5.70 19.09 5.99
N THR A 135 -4.81 19.39 6.93
CA THR A 135 -3.43 19.82 6.66
C THR A 135 -2.59 18.76 5.94
N ILE A 136 -2.79 17.49 6.25
CA ILE A 136 -2.19 16.35 5.53
C ILE A 136 -2.88 16.16 4.18
N LEU A 137 -4.23 16.18 4.18
CA LEU A 137 -5.02 15.97 2.96
C LEU A 137 -4.68 16.96 1.84
N SER A 138 -4.37 18.22 2.19
CA SER A 138 -4.04 19.28 1.22
C SER A 138 -2.68 19.10 0.55
N ARG A 139 -1.80 18.28 1.12
CA ARG A 139 -0.42 18.05 0.65
C ARG A 139 -0.23 16.70 -0.04
N CYS A 140 -1.23 15.85 0.01
CA CYS A 140 -1.18 14.52 -0.58
C CYS A 140 -1.97 14.45 -1.88
N GLN A 141 -1.43 13.76 -2.87
CA GLN A 141 -2.21 13.35 -4.01
C GLN A 141 -3.10 12.17 -3.63
N ARG A 142 -4.42 12.34 -3.76
CA ARG A 142 -5.40 11.36 -3.28
C ARG A 142 -5.85 10.42 -4.38
N PHE A 143 -5.92 9.11 -4.04
CA PHE A 143 -6.51 8.06 -4.85
C PHE A 143 -7.54 7.29 -4.05
N SER A 144 -8.73 7.15 -4.61
CA SER A 144 -9.83 6.42 -3.96
C SER A 144 -9.95 5.02 -4.54
N PHE A 145 -9.79 4.02 -3.69
CA PHE A 145 -10.01 2.61 -4.00
C PHE A 145 -11.47 2.26 -3.78
N ARG A 146 -12.12 1.86 -4.85
CA ARG A 146 -13.51 1.39 -4.80
C ARG A 146 -13.55 -0.05 -4.31
N ARG A 147 -14.70 -0.46 -3.79
CA ARG A 147 -15.00 -1.88 -3.57
C ARG A 147 -14.86 -2.64 -4.87
N ILE A 148 -14.27 -3.83 -4.79
CA ILE A 148 -14.11 -4.72 -5.95
C ILE A 148 -15.46 -5.34 -6.25
N SER A 149 -15.79 -5.49 -7.55
CA SER A 149 -17.05 -6.12 -7.95
C SER A 149 -17.08 -7.59 -7.53
N GLN A 150 -18.30 -8.12 -7.32
CA GLN A 150 -18.44 -9.55 -6.97
C GLN A 150 -17.94 -10.45 -8.09
N GLU A 151 -18.12 -10.02 -9.35
CA GLU A 151 -17.64 -10.72 -10.53
C GLU A 151 -16.12 -10.80 -10.57
N ASP A 152 -15.44 -9.68 -10.30
CA ASP A 152 -13.96 -9.64 -10.27
C ASP A 152 -13.40 -10.46 -9.10
N ILE A 153 -14.06 -10.42 -7.94
CA ILE A 153 -13.66 -11.25 -6.78
C ILE A 153 -13.83 -12.73 -7.15
N ALA A 154 -15.00 -13.14 -7.66
CA ALA A 154 -15.26 -14.53 -8.02
C ALA A 154 -14.27 -15.04 -9.07
N ALA A 155 -14.00 -14.26 -10.11
CA ALA A 155 -13.00 -14.61 -11.13
C ALA A 155 -11.60 -14.77 -10.53
N ARG A 156 -11.21 -13.90 -9.61
CA ARG A 156 -9.92 -14.00 -8.94
C ARG A 156 -9.83 -15.20 -8.00
N LEU A 157 -10.89 -15.51 -7.28
CA LEU A 157 -10.96 -16.70 -6.43
C LEU A 157 -10.82 -17.99 -7.24
N GLN A 158 -11.49 -18.09 -8.39
CA GLN A 158 -11.35 -19.22 -9.32
C GLN A 158 -9.92 -19.36 -9.84
N TYR A 159 -9.30 -18.23 -10.22
CA TYR A 159 -7.90 -18.25 -10.65
C TYR A 159 -6.97 -18.76 -9.55
N VAL A 160 -7.14 -18.30 -8.30
CA VAL A 160 -6.33 -18.75 -7.16
C VAL A 160 -6.58 -20.21 -6.86
N ALA A 161 -7.85 -20.64 -6.81
CA ALA A 161 -8.23 -22.03 -6.58
C ALA A 161 -7.59 -22.96 -7.62
N TYR A 162 -7.60 -22.59 -8.90
CA TYR A 162 -6.94 -23.33 -9.96
C TYR A 162 -5.42 -23.45 -9.73
N GLN A 163 -4.75 -22.36 -9.32
CA GLN A 163 -3.29 -22.36 -9.07
C GLN A 163 -2.91 -23.23 -7.85
N GLU A 164 -3.78 -23.27 -6.84
CA GLU A 164 -3.57 -24.00 -5.59
C GLU A 164 -4.19 -25.44 -5.62
N ASN A 165 -4.73 -25.87 -6.78
CA ASN A 165 -5.42 -27.15 -6.96
C ASN A 165 -6.60 -27.35 -5.99
N ILE A 166 -7.34 -26.29 -5.72
CA ILE A 166 -8.58 -26.30 -4.93
C ILE A 166 -9.76 -26.48 -5.89
N ASP A 167 -10.63 -27.45 -5.62
CA ASP A 167 -11.87 -27.64 -6.39
C ASP A 167 -12.92 -26.62 -5.92
N LEU A 168 -13.14 -25.59 -6.74
CA LEU A 168 -14.07 -24.49 -6.46
C LEU A 168 -15.09 -24.35 -7.59
N ASP A 169 -16.35 -24.69 -7.33
CA ASP A 169 -17.41 -24.44 -8.30
C ASP A 169 -17.82 -22.97 -8.40
N ASP A 170 -18.44 -22.60 -9.52
CA ASP A 170 -18.89 -21.23 -9.82
C ASP A 170 -19.89 -20.69 -8.78
N GLY A 171 -20.76 -21.54 -8.27
CA GLY A 171 -21.73 -21.15 -7.26
C GLY A 171 -21.07 -20.78 -5.94
N ALA A 172 -20.13 -21.62 -5.48
CA ALA A 172 -19.35 -21.36 -4.27
C ALA A 172 -18.50 -20.08 -4.42
N ALA A 173 -17.83 -19.90 -5.55
CA ALA A 173 -17.05 -18.69 -5.82
C ALA A 173 -17.89 -17.40 -5.72
N ARG A 174 -19.11 -17.41 -6.26
CA ARG A 174 -20.06 -16.29 -6.16
C ARG A 174 -20.56 -16.04 -4.75
N VAL A 175 -20.80 -17.09 -3.97
CA VAL A 175 -21.22 -16.97 -2.56
C VAL A 175 -20.10 -16.33 -1.75
N ILE A 176 -18.86 -16.81 -1.90
CA ILE A 176 -17.68 -16.24 -1.23
C ILE A 176 -17.49 -14.77 -1.64
N ALA A 177 -17.57 -14.46 -2.93
CA ALA A 177 -17.43 -13.09 -3.43
C ALA A 177 -18.48 -12.13 -2.86
N ARG A 178 -19.72 -12.59 -2.69
CA ARG A 178 -20.79 -11.81 -2.04
C ARG A 178 -20.49 -11.57 -0.55
N LEU A 179 -20.01 -12.58 0.17
CA LEU A 179 -19.65 -12.46 1.59
C LEU A 179 -18.42 -11.56 1.81
N ALA A 180 -17.52 -11.53 0.85
CA ALA A 180 -16.32 -10.67 0.87
C ALA A 180 -16.63 -9.18 0.80
N ASP A 181 -17.83 -8.77 0.42
CA ASP A 181 -18.34 -7.38 0.41
C ASP A 181 -17.35 -6.37 -0.21
N GLY A 182 -16.72 -6.75 -1.33
CA GLY A 182 -15.80 -5.89 -2.06
C GLY A 182 -14.35 -5.91 -1.56
N GLY A 183 -14.01 -6.74 -0.58
CA GLY A 183 -12.66 -6.93 -0.05
C GLY A 183 -12.01 -8.23 -0.55
N MET A 184 -10.97 -8.15 -1.40
CA MET A 184 -10.27 -9.35 -1.89
C MET A 184 -9.62 -10.16 -0.75
N ARG A 185 -9.09 -9.48 0.29
CA ARG A 185 -8.49 -10.17 1.46
C ARG A 185 -9.50 -11.08 2.14
N ASP A 186 -10.72 -10.59 2.34
CA ASP A 186 -11.78 -11.37 3.00
C ASP A 186 -12.24 -12.52 2.11
N GLY A 187 -12.32 -12.30 0.79
CA GLY A 187 -12.62 -13.36 -0.19
C GLY A 187 -11.59 -14.49 -0.17
N LEU A 188 -10.30 -14.14 -0.17
CA LEU A 188 -9.23 -15.15 -0.11
C LEU A 188 -9.21 -15.89 1.25
N SER A 189 -9.45 -15.19 2.36
CA SER A 189 -9.53 -15.82 3.67
C SER A 189 -10.69 -16.80 3.77
N LEU A 190 -11.85 -16.45 3.18
CA LEU A 190 -13.00 -17.38 3.14
C LEU A 190 -12.72 -18.60 2.24
N LEU A 191 -12.04 -18.40 1.10
CA LEU A 191 -11.62 -19.50 0.25
C LEU A 191 -10.72 -20.48 1.00
N ASP A 192 -9.71 -19.97 1.70
CA ASP A 192 -8.78 -20.79 2.48
C ASP A 192 -9.48 -21.58 3.60
N GLN A 193 -10.42 -20.95 4.30
CA GLN A 193 -11.24 -21.62 5.31
C GLN A 193 -12.10 -22.74 4.72
N CYS A 194 -12.72 -22.51 3.55
CA CYS A 194 -13.53 -23.53 2.89
C CYS A 194 -12.68 -24.69 2.33
N ALA A 195 -11.47 -24.41 1.86
CA ALA A 195 -10.56 -25.43 1.33
C ALA A 195 -9.95 -26.31 2.44
N SER A 196 -9.93 -25.82 3.68
CA SER A 196 -9.37 -26.52 4.85
C SER A 196 -10.40 -27.32 5.63
N ALA A 197 -11.69 -27.24 5.27
CA ALA A 197 -12.81 -27.91 5.94
C ALA A 197 -13.10 -29.28 5.32
#